data_a8c5f380b32ff38f41977267af2d17d5
#
_entry.id   a8c5f380b32ff38f41977267af2d17d5
#
_cell.length_a   1.000
_cell.length_b   1.000
_cell.length_c   1.000
_cell.angle_alpha   90.00
_cell.angle_beta   90.00
_cell.angle_gamma   90.00
#
_symmetry.space_group_name_H-M   'P 1'
#
loop_
_entity.id
_entity.type
_entity.pdbx_description
1 polymer ?
#
loop_
_entity_poly.entity_id
_entity_poly.type
_entity_poly.pdbx_seq_one_letter_code
_entity_poly.pdbx_strand_id
1 'polypeptide(L)'
;MTKTVHPVLKKTGAVLLTVLVLVLMAVPAFAVALPDAPTGYVYDGANVLSSSTESYIERTGSALAEACGAEVVVATVDFTDGEDIADYAYDLFNKWGIGDKKANNGLLILLSIGAEDYYAEPGVGLTDVFTGGVLDAMLYDYLEDDFAAKKYDSGVKKVYARAVEILEDHYNVSYSTGTTNNANANTNYNYANNNTSGGILYGFQCFFSRVWRFFFVVLFVILIIALSVLRPRR
;
A
#
# COMPACT_ATOMS: atom_id res chain seq x y z
N MET A 1 -48.33 -44.92 7.04
CA MET A 1 -47.97 -44.60 5.64
C MET A 1 -46.68 -43.79 5.66
N THR A 2 -45.55 -44.45 5.54
CA THR A 2 -44.23 -43.81 5.51
C THR A 2 -43.88 -43.46 4.05
N LYS A 3 -43.88 -42.15 3.71
CA LYS A 3 -43.41 -41.66 2.39
C LYS A 3 -41.94 -41.95 2.27
N THR A 4 -41.55 -42.97 1.48
CA THR A 4 -40.17 -43.16 1.01
C THR A 4 -39.77 -42.06 0.05
N VAL A 5 -39.04 -41.10 0.54
CA VAL A 5 -38.44 -40.07 -0.30
C VAL A 5 -37.39 -40.73 -1.16
N HIS A 6 -37.61 -40.80 -2.50
CA HIS A 6 -36.78 -41.47 -3.48
C HIS A 6 -35.29 -41.00 -3.37
N PRO A 7 -34.34 -41.97 -3.41
CA PRO A 7 -32.90 -41.66 -3.30
C PRO A 7 -32.38 -40.73 -4.45
N VAL A 8 -33.10 -40.68 -5.56
CA VAL A 8 -32.80 -39.82 -6.71
C VAL A 8 -32.94 -38.32 -6.33
N LEU A 9 -33.96 -37.96 -5.55
CA LEU A 9 -34.20 -36.58 -5.13
C LEU A 9 -33.11 -36.03 -4.19
N LYS A 10 -32.45 -36.92 -3.41
CA LYS A 10 -31.34 -36.54 -2.54
C LYS A 10 -30.05 -36.30 -3.33
N LYS A 11 -29.80 -37.10 -4.38
CA LYS A 11 -28.64 -36.95 -5.26
C LYS A 11 -28.74 -35.71 -6.14
N THR A 12 -29.91 -35.37 -6.67
CA THR A 12 -30.13 -34.15 -7.45
C THR A 12 -30.00 -32.90 -6.57
N GLY A 13 -30.47 -32.90 -5.34
CA GLY A 13 -30.29 -31.79 -4.40
C GLY A 13 -28.84 -31.55 -4.03
N ALA A 14 -28.05 -32.61 -3.84
CA ALA A 14 -26.61 -32.50 -3.56
C ALA A 14 -25.86 -31.91 -4.77
N VAL A 15 -26.14 -32.34 -5.97
CA VAL A 15 -25.53 -31.85 -7.21
C VAL A 15 -25.88 -30.37 -7.43
N LEU A 16 -27.15 -29.97 -7.25
CA LEU A 16 -27.57 -28.58 -7.36
C LEU A 16 -26.88 -27.69 -6.33
N LEU A 17 -26.72 -28.14 -5.10
CA LEU A 17 -26.01 -27.41 -4.06
C LEU A 17 -24.52 -27.25 -4.39
N THR A 18 -23.89 -28.30 -4.93
CA THR A 18 -22.48 -28.24 -5.34
C THR A 18 -22.27 -27.26 -6.50
N VAL A 19 -23.17 -27.28 -7.50
CA VAL A 19 -23.12 -26.32 -8.61
C VAL A 19 -23.37 -24.88 -8.13
N LEU A 20 -24.30 -24.66 -7.22
CA LEU A 20 -24.56 -23.36 -6.63
C LEU A 20 -23.31 -22.82 -5.88
N VAL A 21 -22.64 -23.68 -5.11
CA VAL A 21 -21.40 -23.30 -4.40
C VAL A 21 -20.26 -23.00 -5.37
N LEU A 22 -20.13 -23.77 -6.47
CA LEU A 22 -19.14 -23.50 -7.51
C LEU A 22 -19.43 -22.19 -8.25
N VAL A 23 -20.69 -21.86 -8.51
CA VAL A 23 -21.08 -20.58 -9.14
C VAL A 23 -20.85 -19.41 -8.19
N LEU A 24 -21.09 -19.57 -6.88
CA LEU A 24 -20.78 -18.55 -5.87
C LEU A 24 -19.27 -18.33 -5.65
N MET A 25 -18.46 -19.35 -5.93
CA MET A 25 -16.99 -19.23 -5.89
C MET A 25 -16.38 -18.64 -7.18
N ALA A 26 -17.13 -18.57 -8.27
CA ALA A 26 -16.74 -17.92 -9.51
C ALA A 26 -16.98 -16.39 -9.47
N VAL A 27 -16.77 -15.74 -8.31
CA VAL A 27 -16.72 -14.29 -8.22
C VAL A 27 -15.45 -13.87 -8.95
N PRO A 28 -15.54 -13.11 -10.08
CA PRO A 28 -14.36 -12.59 -10.70
C PRO A 28 -13.63 -11.73 -9.67
N ALA A 29 -12.39 -12.06 -9.36
CA ALA A 29 -11.51 -11.14 -8.68
C ALA A 29 -11.30 -9.97 -9.67
N PHE A 30 -12.01 -8.87 -9.48
CA PHE A 30 -11.68 -7.64 -10.18
C PHE A 30 -10.30 -7.24 -9.65
N ALA A 31 -9.26 -7.49 -10.45
CA ALA A 31 -7.95 -6.93 -10.17
C ALA A 31 -8.08 -5.42 -10.32
N VAL A 32 -7.72 -4.69 -9.27
CA VAL A 32 -7.63 -3.23 -9.32
C VAL A 32 -6.69 -2.84 -10.45
N ALA A 33 -7.16 -1.97 -11.35
CA ALA A 33 -6.37 -1.53 -12.48
C ALA A 33 -5.42 -0.43 -12.03
N LEU A 34 -4.24 -0.82 -11.55
CA LEU A 34 -3.20 0.14 -11.17
C LEU A 34 -2.77 0.97 -12.39
N PRO A 35 -2.54 2.27 -12.24
CA PRO A 35 -2.04 3.13 -13.30
C PRO A 35 -0.64 2.70 -13.77
N ASP A 36 -0.28 3.10 -14.99
CA ASP A 36 1.06 2.88 -15.50
C ASP A 36 2.07 3.83 -14.83
N ALA A 37 3.33 3.38 -14.75
CA ALA A 37 4.38 4.16 -14.13
C ALA A 37 4.56 5.52 -14.83
N PRO A 38 4.78 6.61 -14.07
CA PRO A 38 5.15 7.88 -14.67
C PRO A 38 6.52 7.77 -15.35
N THR A 39 6.83 8.71 -16.22
CA THR A 39 8.17 8.79 -16.83
C THR A 39 9.20 9.45 -15.91
N GLY A 40 8.78 9.99 -14.78
CA GLY A 40 9.57 10.67 -13.78
C GLY A 40 9.20 10.25 -12.35
N TYR A 41 9.18 11.21 -11.44
CA TYR A 41 9.04 10.98 -10.00
C TYR A 41 7.67 11.41 -9.44
N VAL A 42 6.72 11.83 -10.31
CA VAL A 42 5.38 12.22 -9.90
C VAL A 42 4.31 11.65 -10.84
N TYR A 43 3.23 11.14 -10.23
CA TYR A 43 1.99 10.76 -10.89
C TYR A 43 0.84 11.49 -10.20
N ASP A 44 0.31 12.54 -10.84
CA ASP A 44 -0.82 13.30 -10.31
C ASP A 44 -2.14 12.90 -10.99
N GLY A 45 -2.61 11.65 -10.68
CA GLY A 45 -3.87 11.13 -11.21
C GLY A 45 -5.11 11.85 -10.70
N ALA A 46 -5.06 12.41 -9.49
CA ALA A 46 -6.14 13.20 -8.90
C ALA A 46 -6.12 14.68 -9.32
N ASN A 47 -5.08 15.11 -10.04
CA ASN A 47 -4.91 16.50 -10.52
C ASN A 47 -5.04 17.56 -9.41
N VAL A 48 -4.31 17.32 -8.31
CA VAL A 48 -4.29 18.20 -7.12
C VAL A 48 -2.98 18.93 -6.90
N LEU A 49 -1.96 18.64 -7.73
CA LEU A 49 -0.65 19.27 -7.64
C LEU A 49 -0.52 20.40 -8.64
N SER A 50 0.21 21.45 -8.27
CA SER A 50 0.59 22.51 -9.20
C SER A 50 1.78 22.07 -10.05
N SER A 51 1.87 22.57 -11.28
CA SER A 51 3.04 22.34 -12.15
C SER A 51 4.37 22.78 -11.51
N SER A 52 4.34 23.71 -10.56
CA SER A 52 5.53 24.11 -9.81
C SER A 52 5.97 23.05 -8.81
N THR A 53 5.03 22.36 -8.18
CA THR A 53 5.31 21.24 -7.27
C THR A 53 5.75 20.01 -8.04
N GLU A 54 5.08 19.66 -9.14
CA GLU A 54 5.53 18.59 -10.04
C GLU A 54 6.97 18.84 -10.53
N SER A 55 7.25 20.04 -11.04
CA SER A 55 8.59 20.41 -11.49
C SER A 55 9.63 20.39 -10.37
N TYR A 56 9.23 20.67 -9.13
CA TYR A 56 10.10 20.54 -7.96
C TYR A 56 10.43 19.08 -7.69
N ILE A 57 9.42 18.21 -7.67
CA ILE A 57 9.59 16.77 -7.45
C ILE A 57 10.49 16.15 -8.52
N GLU A 58 10.23 16.46 -9.80
CA GLU A 58 11.01 15.94 -10.93
C GLU A 58 12.50 16.33 -10.85
N ARG A 59 12.80 17.59 -10.60
CA ARG A 59 14.18 18.06 -10.50
C ARG A 59 14.89 17.50 -9.28
N THR A 60 14.21 17.46 -8.15
CA THR A 60 14.78 16.97 -6.88
C THR A 60 14.97 15.47 -6.93
N GLY A 61 13.99 14.72 -7.47
CA GLY A 61 14.09 13.27 -7.66
C GLY A 61 15.22 12.88 -8.61
N SER A 62 15.34 13.58 -9.73
CA SER A 62 16.46 13.36 -10.67
C SER A 62 17.82 13.61 -10.03
N ALA A 63 17.95 14.70 -9.25
CA ALA A 63 19.19 15.01 -8.56
C ALA A 63 19.53 13.99 -7.46
N LEU A 64 18.52 13.52 -6.71
CA LEU A 64 18.70 12.47 -5.70
C LEU A 64 19.15 11.16 -6.35
N ALA A 65 18.46 10.73 -7.41
CA ALA A 65 18.80 9.50 -8.13
C ALA A 65 20.23 9.56 -8.73
N GLU A 66 20.64 10.71 -9.26
CA GLU A 66 22.00 10.92 -9.76
C GLU A 66 23.05 10.87 -8.63
N ALA A 67 22.72 11.42 -7.46
CA ALA A 67 23.63 11.51 -6.33
C ALA A 67 23.85 10.18 -5.60
N CYS A 68 22.80 9.37 -5.42
CA CYS A 68 22.87 8.17 -4.59
C CYS A 68 22.07 6.96 -5.13
N GLY A 69 21.38 7.10 -6.26
CA GLY A 69 20.56 6.04 -6.85
C GLY A 69 19.23 5.76 -6.10
N ALA A 70 18.92 6.52 -5.05
CA ALA A 70 17.64 6.39 -4.36
C ALA A 70 16.55 7.16 -5.14
N GLU A 71 15.32 6.65 -5.07
CA GLU A 71 14.17 7.24 -5.75
C GLU A 71 13.04 7.52 -4.75
N VAL A 72 12.48 8.72 -4.81
CA VAL A 72 11.26 9.09 -4.09
C VAL A 72 10.21 9.45 -5.13
N VAL A 73 9.12 8.71 -5.16
CA VAL A 73 8.01 8.92 -6.10
C VAL A 73 6.77 9.34 -5.34
N VAL A 74 6.06 10.34 -5.86
CA VAL A 74 4.74 10.75 -5.35
C VAL A 74 3.67 10.26 -6.29
N ALA A 75 2.60 9.69 -5.74
CA ALA A 75 1.39 9.34 -6.48
C ALA A 75 0.16 9.97 -5.83
N THR A 76 -0.71 10.59 -6.62
CA THR A 76 -2.05 10.95 -6.19
C THR A 76 -3.08 10.21 -7.01
N VAL A 77 -4.09 9.65 -6.37
CA VAL A 77 -5.22 8.96 -6.99
C VAL A 77 -6.53 9.45 -6.38
N ASP A 78 -7.63 9.35 -7.10
CA ASP A 78 -8.93 9.67 -6.51
C ASP A 78 -9.34 8.60 -5.49
N PHE A 79 -9.27 7.33 -5.87
CA PHE A 79 -9.64 6.18 -5.03
C PHE A 79 -8.70 5.00 -5.28
N THR A 80 -8.64 4.09 -4.31
CA THR A 80 -7.92 2.81 -4.40
C THR A 80 -8.84 1.67 -4.88
N ASP A 81 -10.01 1.99 -5.48
CA ASP A 81 -11.03 1.02 -5.93
C ASP A 81 -11.48 0.03 -4.85
N GLY A 82 -11.46 0.47 -3.59
CA GLY A 82 -11.87 -0.32 -2.42
C GLY A 82 -10.79 -1.24 -1.86
N GLU A 83 -9.57 -1.13 -2.35
CA GLU A 83 -8.40 -1.78 -1.76
C GLU A 83 -7.90 -0.97 -0.56
N ASP A 84 -7.33 -1.66 0.43
CA ASP A 84 -6.60 -1.01 1.53
C ASP A 84 -5.44 -0.19 0.97
N ILE A 85 -5.21 1.01 1.49
CA ILE A 85 -4.23 1.93 0.93
C ILE A 85 -2.79 1.38 1.00
N ALA A 86 -2.46 0.60 2.03
CA ALA A 86 -1.14 -0.02 2.15
C ALA A 86 -0.96 -1.13 1.12
N ASP A 87 -2.00 -1.97 0.89
CA ASP A 87 -1.99 -3.01 -0.13
C ASP A 87 -1.86 -2.39 -1.54
N TYR A 88 -2.63 -1.32 -1.81
CA TYR A 88 -2.57 -0.58 -3.07
C TYR A 88 -1.19 0.06 -3.30
N ALA A 89 -0.62 0.70 -2.26
CA ALA A 89 0.71 1.30 -2.32
C ALA A 89 1.79 0.26 -2.59
N TYR A 90 1.73 -0.90 -1.92
CA TYR A 90 2.66 -2.00 -2.14
C TYR A 90 2.57 -2.55 -3.58
N ASP A 91 1.36 -2.78 -4.09
CA ASP A 91 1.16 -3.28 -5.45
C ASP A 91 1.61 -2.24 -6.49
N LEU A 92 1.35 -0.94 -6.25
CA LEU A 92 1.77 0.16 -7.11
C LEU A 92 3.31 0.32 -7.12
N PHE A 93 3.93 0.29 -5.93
CA PHE A 93 5.38 0.33 -5.76
C PHE A 93 6.08 -0.78 -6.56
N ASN A 94 5.58 -2.01 -6.46
CA ASN A 94 6.14 -3.15 -7.17
C ASN A 94 5.87 -3.09 -8.68
N LYS A 95 4.68 -2.66 -9.11
CA LYS A 95 4.34 -2.49 -10.52
C LYS A 95 5.25 -1.46 -11.19
N TRP A 96 5.51 -0.35 -10.51
CA TRP A 96 6.35 0.72 -11.03
C TRP A 96 7.84 0.43 -10.91
N GLY A 97 8.23 -0.45 -9.98
CA GLY A 97 9.61 -0.84 -9.78
C GLY A 97 10.47 0.30 -9.26
N ILE A 98 9.95 1.04 -8.25
CA ILE A 98 10.58 2.24 -7.69
C ILE A 98 11.88 1.89 -6.99
N GLY A 99 12.96 2.60 -7.34
CA GLY A 99 14.30 2.40 -6.81
C GLY A 99 15.18 1.45 -7.63
N ASP A 100 16.46 1.36 -7.29
CA ASP A 100 17.39 0.44 -7.91
C ASP A 100 17.03 -1.02 -7.60
N LYS A 101 17.03 -1.88 -8.61
CA LYS A 101 16.63 -3.30 -8.48
C LYS A 101 17.49 -4.14 -7.53
N LYS A 102 18.71 -3.70 -7.21
CA LYS A 102 19.60 -4.42 -6.30
C LYS A 102 19.59 -3.78 -4.92
N ALA A 103 19.59 -2.45 -4.87
CA ALA A 103 19.56 -1.69 -3.63
C ALA A 103 18.15 -1.67 -3.01
N ASN A 104 17.06 -1.81 -3.81
CA ASN A 104 15.67 -1.66 -3.39
C ASN A 104 15.45 -0.40 -2.55
N ASN A 105 16.02 0.72 -3.00
CA ASN A 105 16.12 1.98 -2.28
C ASN A 105 15.13 3.03 -2.80
N GLY A 106 13.91 2.60 -3.07
CA GLY A 106 12.78 3.45 -3.43
C GLY A 106 11.91 3.81 -2.24
N LEU A 107 11.18 4.92 -2.35
CA LEU A 107 10.08 5.31 -1.46
C LEU A 107 8.91 5.80 -2.32
N LEU A 108 7.73 5.26 -2.11
CA LEU A 108 6.48 5.78 -2.68
C LEU A 108 5.73 6.55 -1.60
N ILE A 109 5.28 7.77 -1.92
CA ILE A 109 4.34 8.55 -1.12
C ILE A 109 3.03 8.59 -1.89
N LEU A 110 1.99 7.93 -1.38
CA LEU A 110 0.67 7.78 -2.02
C LEU A 110 -0.38 8.59 -1.26
N LEU A 111 -1.17 9.37 -2.01
CA LEU A 111 -2.34 10.06 -1.51
C LEU A 111 -3.58 9.58 -2.27
N SER A 112 -4.61 9.12 -1.56
CA SER A 112 -5.94 8.80 -2.09
C SER A 112 -6.91 9.91 -1.69
N ILE A 113 -7.17 10.82 -2.63
CA ILE A 113 -7.83 12.09 -2.34
C ILE A 113 -9.31 11.91 -2.00
N GLY A 114 -10.00 11.06 -2.75
CA GLY A 114 -11.43 10.78 -2.52
C GLY A 114 -11.70 9.85 -1.33
N ALA A 115 -10.71 9.03 -0.94
CA ALA A 115 -10.78 8.21 0.26
C ALA A 115 -10.33 8.97 1.51
N GLU A 116 -9.78 10.18 1.35
CA GLU A 116 -9.17 10.99 2.42
C GLU A 116 -8.12 10.19 3.22
N ASP A 117 -7.21 9.51 2.49
CA ASP A 117 -6.21 8.63 3.07
C ASP A 117 -4.85 8.80 2.38
N TYR A 118 -3.76 8.45 3.06
CA TYR A 118 -2.41 8.50 2.51
C TYR A 118 -1.51 7.43 3.14
N TYR A 119 -0.47 7.05 2.41
CA TYR A 119 0.48 6.04 2.84
C TYR A 119 1.88 6.29 2.25
N ALA A 120 2.91 5.77 2.91
CA ALA A 120 4.26 5.75 2.35
C ALA A 120 4.83 4.33 2.41
N GLU A 121 5.26 3.81 1.24
CA GLU A 121 5.80 2.48 1.08
C GLU A 121 7.30 2.55 0.77
N PRO A 122 8.19 2.11 1.69
CA PRO A 122 9.62 2.04 1.46
C PRO A 122 10.01 0.72 0.82
N GLY A 123 10.97 0.75 -0.09
CA GLY A 123 11.65 -0.45 -0.56
C GLY A 123 12.42 -1.15 0.55
N VAL A 124 12.66 -2.45 0.38
CA VAL A 124 13.33 -3.29 1.40
C VAL A 124 14.69 -2.74 1.82
N GLY A 125 15.41 -2.08 0.91
CA GLY A 125 16.71 -1.46 1.20
C GLY A 125 16.66 -0.19 2.06
N LEU A 126 15.45 0.33 2.33
CA LEU A 126 15.25 1.54 3.14
C LEU A 126 14.46 1.28 4.43
N THR A 127 14.15 0.03 4.76
CA THR A 127 13.33 -0.29 5.94
C THR A 127 13.98 0.02 7.29
N ASP A 128 15.28 0.14 7.34
CA ASP A 128 16.06 0.60 8.49
C ASP A 128 16.15 2.13 8.58
N VAL A 129 15.96 2.83 7.47
CA VAL A 129 15.91 4.30 7.37
C VAL A 129 14.49 4.79 7.61
N PHE A 130 13.55 4.29 6.85
CA PHE A 130 12.11 4.57 6.96
C PHE A 130 11.41 3.49 7.77
N THR A 131 11.72 3.43 9.06
CA THR A 131 10.96 2.59 9.99
C THR A 131 9.51 3.07 10.12
N GLY A 132 8.59 2.23 10.58
CA GLY A 132 7.19 2.64 10.77
C GLY A 132 7.07 3.93 11.58
N GLY A 133 7.85 4.09 12.66
CA GLY A 133 7.82 5.32 13.46
C GLY A 133 8.38 6.55 12.74
N VAL A 134 9.35 6.38 11.83
CA VAL A 134 9.88 7.47 11.00
C VAL A 134 8.85 7.89 9.94
N LEU A 135 8.20 6.92 9.29
CA LEU A 135 7.15 7.18 8.31
C LEU A 135 5.95 7.86 8.96
N ASP A 136 5.47 7.34 10.09
CA ASP A 136 4.35 7.93 10.83
C ASP A 136 4.65 9.38 11.23
N ALA A 137 5.83 9.66 11.80
CA ALA A 137 6.23 11.01 12.16
C ALA A 137 6.36 11.93 10.93
N MET A 138 6.95 11.45 9.84
CA MET A 138 7.11 12.21 8.61
C MET A 138 5.75 12.59 8.00
N LEU A 139 4.82 11.63 7.92
CA LEU A 139 3.49 11.87 7.37
C LEU A 139 2.69 12.80 8.29
N TYR A 140 2.73 12.58 9.59
CA TYR A 140 1.99 13.37 10.56
C TYR A 140 2.52 14.82 10.63
N ASP A 141 3.83 15.03 10.74
CA ASP A 141 4.41 16.36 10.95
C ASP A 141 4.42 17.22 9.68
N TYR A 142 4.48 16.60 8.49
CA TYR A 142 4.68 17.32 7.23
C TYR A 142 3.52 17.25 6.25
N LEU A 143 2.60 16.28 6.38
CA LEU A 143 1.48 16.10 5.44
C LEU A 143 0.12 16.32 6.11
N GLU A 144 -0.14 15.77 7.29
CA GLU A 144 -1.47 15.62 7.89
C GLU A 144 -2.28 16.93 7.95
N ASP A 145 -1.71 17.99 8.53
CA ASP A 145 -2.42 19.28 8.68
C ASP A 145 -2.83 19.90 7.33
N ASP A 146 -1.95 19.82 6.34
CA ASP A 146 -2.24 20.35 5.01
C ASP A 146 -3.21 19.43 4.25
N PHE A 147 -3.10 18.13 4.44
CA PHE A 147 -4.00 17.13 3.85
C PHE A 147 -5.42 17.29 4.38
N ALA A 148 -5.59 17.37 5.70
CA ALA A 148 -6.89 17.62 6.34
C ALA A 148 -7.50 18.97 5.92
N ALA A 149 -6.65 19.98 5.67
CA ALA A 149 -7.07 21.29 5.15
C ALA A 149 -7.28 21.30 3.63
N LYS A 150 -7.14 20.17 2.93
CA LYS A 150 -7.20 20.02 1.47
C LYS A 150 -6.19 20.87 0.70
N LYS A 151 -5.06 21.16 1.34
CA LYS A 151 -3.91 21.86 0.77
C LYS A 151 -2.88 20.86 0.27
N TYR A 152 -3.32 19.92 -0.56
CA TYR A 152 -2.53 18.77 -1.00
C TYR A 152 -1.18 19.17 -1.60
N ASP A 153 -1.17 20.19 -2.45
CA ASP A 153 0.04 20.71 -3.08
C ASP A 153 1.12 21.13 -2.05
N SER A 154 0.70 21.83 -0.99
CA SER A 154 1.59 22.26 0.10
C SER A 154 2.10 21.07 0.92
N GLY A 155 1.20 20.16 1.31
CA GLY A 155 1.51 18.99 2.10
C GLY A 155 2.47 18.07 1.36
N VAL A 156 2.19 17.75 0.10
CA VAL A 156 3.05 16.93 -0.75
C VAL A 156 4.44 17.52 -0.86
N LYS A 157 4.56 18.81 -1.09
CA LYS A 157 5.87 19.47 -1.21
C LYS A 157 6.68 19.37 0.08
N LYS A 158 6.05 19.52 1.25
CA LYS A 158 6.71 19.40 2.55
C LYS A 158 7.16 17.98 2.86
N VAL A 159 6.26 17.00 2.71
CA VAL A 159 6.58 15.59 3.02
C VAL A 159 7.62 15.04 2.06
N TYR A 160 7.56 15.42 0.78
CA TYR A 160 8.56 15.06 -0.21
C TYR A 160 9.94 15.62 0.14
N ALA A 161 10.01 16.92 0.47
CA ALA A 161 11.25 17.55 0.89
C ALA A 161 11.86 16.86 2.12
N ARG A 162 11.01 16.45 3.09
CA ARG A 162 11.47 15.73 4.27
C ARG A 162 11.99 14.33 3.94
N ALA A 163 11.32 13.61 3.08
CA ALA A 163 11.77 12.27 2.64
C ALA A 163 13.16 12.37 1.95
N VAL A 164 13.35 13.37 1.10
CA VAL A 164 14.62 13.63 0.43
C VAL A 164 15.72 13.99 1.43
N GLU A 165 15.44 14.87 2.40
CA GLU A 165 16.39 15.23 3.45
C GLU A 165 16.87 14.01 4.26
N ILE A 166 15.96 13.09 4.60
CA ILE A 166 16.30 11.84 5.30
C ILE A 166 17.25 10.99 4.44
N LEU A 167 17.03 10.91 3.13
CA LEU A 167 17.89 10.15 2.22
C LEU A 167 19.24 10.85 1.99
N GLU A 168 19.28 12.18 1.89
CA GLU A 168 20.51 12.94 1.82
C GLU A 168 21.40 12.67 3.04
N ASP A 169 20.81 12.68 4.23
CA ASP A 169 21.50 12.37 5.49
C ASP A 169 21.99 10.91 5.51
N HIS A 170 21.14 9.96 5.11
CA HIS A 170 21.49 8.53 5.09
C HIS A 170 22.63 8.22 4.14
N TYR A 171 22.59 8.76 2.93
CA TYR A 171 23.64 8.53 1.92
C TYR A 171 24.83 9.49 2.03
N ASN A 172 24.77 10.44 2.98
CA ASN A 172 25.77 11.50 3.16
C ASN A 172 26.04 12.27 1.84
N VAL A 173 24.97 12.61 1.15
CA VAL A 173 24.98 13.42 -0.08
C VAL A 173 24.26 14.73 0.16
N SER A 174 24.63 15.79 -0.58
CA SER A 174 23.89 17.03 -0.63
C SER A 174 24.00 17.63 -2.02
N TYR A 175 22.89 18.05 -2.58
CA TYR A 175 22.86 18.71 -3.87
C TYR A 175 22.02 19.99 -3.77
N SER A 176 22.47 21.02 -4.46
CA SER A 176 21.78 22.32 -4.46
C SER A 176 20.68 22.31 -5.52
N THR A 177 19.42 22.20 -5.14
CA THR A 177 18.27 22.35 -6.05
C THR A 177 17.96 23.83 -6.38
N GLY A 178 18.83 24.76 -6.03
CA GLY A 178 18.70 26.17 -6.39
C GLY A 178 17.59 26.93 -5.68
N THR A 179 17.03 26.38 -4.60
CA THR A 179 16.02 27.06 -3.78
C THR A 179 16.63 27.38 -2.42
N THR A 180 17.18 28.60 -2.30
CA THR A 180 17.52 29.20 -1.00
C THR A 180 16.23 29.49 -0.25
N ASN A 181 15.71 28.55 0.49
CA ASN A 181 14.77 28.80 1.56
C ASN A 181 15.49 28.61 2.88
N ASN A 182 15.89 29.74 3.48
CA ASN A 182 16.27 29.85 4.88
C ASN A 182 15.11 29.34 5.75
N ALA A 183 15.09 28.08 6.05
CA ALA A 183 14.38 27.54 7.21
C ALA A 183 15.45 27.01 8.17
N ASN A 184 15.87 27.89 9.06
CA ASN A 184 16.63 27.55 10.26
C ASN A 184 15.69 26.73 11.16
N ALA A 185 15.59 25.44 10.90
CA ALA A 185 14.99 24.48 11.82
C ALA A 185 16.10 23.56 12.33
N ASN A 186 16.85 24.11 13.28
CA ASN A 186 17.75 23.30 14.11
C ASN A 186 16.87 22.50 15.07
N THR A 187 16.28 21.41 14.60
CA THR A 187 15.57 20.44 15.41
C THR A 187 16.44 19.20 15.54
N ASN A 188 17.17 19.19 16.64
CA ASN A 188 17.93 18.04 17.12
C ASN A 188 16.94 16.94 17.53
N TYR A 189 16.47 16.13 16.58
CA TYR A 189 15.69 14.94 16.89
C TYR A 189 16.65 13.82 17.32
N ASN A 190 16.81 13.67 18.64
CA ASN A 190 17.38 12.46 19.21
C ASN A 190 16.39 11.32 18.93
N TYR A 191 16.63 10.56 17.89
CA TYR A 191 15.96 9.28 17.67
C TYR A 191 16.36 8.34 18.81
N ALA A 192 15.51 8.25 19.83
CA ALA A 192 15.61 7.20 20.83
C ALA A 192 15.37 5.88 20.07
N ASN A 193 16.42 5.08 20.01
CA ASN A 193 16.46 3.75 19.43
C ASN A 193 15.54 2.81 20.25
N ASN A 194 14.23 2.90 20.04
CA ASN A 194 13.29 1.92 20.55
C ASN A 194 13.21 0.80 19.51
N ASN A 195 14.15 -0.14 19.64
CA ASN A 195 14.09 -1.44 19.00
C ASN A 195 12.80 -2.16 19.41
N THR A 196 11.72 -1.92 18.70
CA THR A 196 10.55 -2.78 18.71
C THR A 196 10.48 -3.49 17.36
N SER A 197 10.75 -4.78 17.39
CA SER A 197 10.68 -5.73 16.27
C SER A 197 9.27 -5.80 15.69
N GLY A 198 8.85 -4.79 14.93
CA GLY A 198 7.51 -4.71 14.32
C GLY A 198 7.50 -4.87 12.79
N GLY A 199 8.57 -4.49 12.11
CA GLY A 199 8.56 -4.36 10.64
C GLY A 199 8.43 -5.66 9.86
N ILE A 200 8.80 -6.81 10.42
CA ILE A 200 8.67 -8.12 9.76
C ILE A 200 7.25 -8.71 9.93
N LEU A 201 6.48 -8.25 10.91
CA LEU A 201 5.14 -8.78 11.18
C LEU A 201 4.06 -8.18 10.26
N TYR A 202 4.19 -6.95 9.78
CA TYR A 202 3.16 -6.30 8.97
C TYR A 202 3.06 -6.89 7.57
N GLY A 203 4.16 -7.17 6.88
CA GLY A 203 4.14 -7.82 5.57
C GLY A 203 3.59 -9.26 5.62
N PHE A 204 3.80 -9.98 6.73
CA PHE A 204 3.22 -11.31 6.96
C PHE A 204 1.73 -11.26 7.32
N GLN A 205 1.27 -10.18 7.95
CA GLN A 205 -0.11 -10.07 8.42
C GLN A 205 -1.09 -9.84 7.28
N CYS A 206 -0.72 -9.06 6.28
CA CYS A 206 -1.54 -8.83 5.07
C CYS A 206 -1.66 -10.09 4.20
N PHE A 207 -0.55 -10.83 4.00
CA PHE A 207 -0.59 -12.10 3.27
C PHE A 207 -1.43 -13.17 4.00
N PHE A 208 -1.33 -13.25 5.33
CA PHE A 208 -2.11 -14.22 6.12
C PHE A 208 -3.60 -13.88 6.18
N SER A 209 -4.01 -12.61 6.17
CA SER A 209 -5.42 -12.24 6.27
C SER A 209 -6.21 -12.65 5.01
N ARG A 210 -5.63 -12.52 3.82
CA ARG A 210 -6.25 -12.98 2.55
C ARG A 210 -6.35 -14.50 2.48
N VAL A 211 -5.26 -15.22 2.79
CA VAL A 211 -5.22 -16.68 2.77
C VAL A 211 -6.09 -17.29 3.87
N TRP A 212 -6.14 -16.66 5.06
CA TRP A 212 -6.91 -17.12 6.21
C TRP A 212 -8.43 -17.08 5.98
N ARG A 213 -8.95 -16.06 5.29
CA ARG A 213 -10.37 -15.98 4.92
C ARG A 213 -10.78 -17.11 3.98
N PHE A 214 -9.95 -17.46 2.99
CA PHE A 214 -10.19 -18.61 2.12
C PHE A 214 -10.13 -19.92 2.88
N PHE A 215 -9.20 -20.06 3.80
CA PHE A 215 -9.05 -21.28 4.61
C PHE A 215 -10.28 -21.54 5.49
N PHE A 216 -10.84 -20.51 6.13
CA PHE A 216 -12.05 -20.66 6.93
C PHE A 216 -13.28 -21.01 6.11
N VAL A 217 -13.45 -20.43 4.93
CA VAL A 217 -14.58 -20.75 4.04
C VAL A 217 -14.48 -22.20 3.58
N VAL A 218 -13.30 -22.67 3.17
CA VAL A 218 -13.09 -24.04 2.76
C VAL A 218 -13.31 -25.01 3.93
N LEU A 219 -12.80 -24.69 5.10
CA LEU A 219 -12.95 -25.52 6.31
C LEU A 219 -14.42 -25.59 6.76
N PHE A 220 -15.15 -24.47 6.66
CA PHE A 220 -16.58 -24.41 6.97
C PHE A 220 -17.42 -25.25 5.99
N VAL A 221 -17.10 -25.20 4.71
CA VAL A 221 -17.76 -26.04 3.68
C VAL A 221 -17.48 -27.53 3.93
N ILE A 222 -16.24 -27.90 4.24
CA ILE A 222 -15.88 -29.29 4.59
C ILE A 222 -16.64 -29.74 5.83
N LEU A 223 -16.78 -28.89 6.85
CA LEU A 223 -17.53 -29.19 8.07
C LEU A 223 -19.03 -29.43 7.77
N ILE A 224 -19.63 -28.61 6.92
CA ILE A 224 -21.04 -28.79 6.51
C ILE A 224 -21.24 -30.11 5.76
N ILE A 225 -20.32 -30.45 4.85
CA ILE A 225 -20.37 -31.74 4.11
C ILE A 225 -20.19 -32.92 5.08
N ALA A 226 -19.25 -32.84 6.00
CA ALA A 226 -19.02 -33.88 7.02
C ALA A 226 -20.28 -34.07 7.92
N LEU A 227 -20.90 -33.00 8.37
CA LEU A 227 -22.13 -33.03 9.18
C LEU A 227 -23.33 -33.56 8.39
N SER A 228 -23.40 -33.31 7.08
CA SER A 228 -24.47 -33.88 6.24
C SER A 228 -24.33 -35.37 5.96
N VAL A 229 -23.09 -35.89 5.94
CA VAL A 229 -22.78 -37.31 5.74
C VAL A 229 -22.91 -38.11 7.04
N LEU A 230 -22.56 -37.51 8.18
CA LEU A 230 -22.57 -38.13 9.51
C LEU A 230 -23.95 -38.11 10.19
N ARG A 231 -25.00 -37.54 9.60
CA ARG A 231 -26.36 -37.64 10.19
C ARG A 231 -26.82 -39.08 10.25
N PRO A 232 -26.99 -39.65 11.46
CA PRO A 232 -27.46 -41.01 11.59
C PRO A 232 -28.87 -41.14 11.00
N ARG A 233 -29.06 -42.17 10.20
CA ARG A 233 -30.39 -42.57 9.70
C ARG A 233 -31.25 -42.95 10.90
N ARG A 234 -32.17 -42.10 11.28
CA ARG A 234 -33.35 -42.49 12.09
C ARG A 234 -34.53 -42.74 11.19
#